data_a8c059ebf9ef44f76942fd4af15374b1
#
_entry.id   a8c059ebf9ef44f76942fd4af15374b1
#
_cell.length_a   1.000
_cell.length_b   1.000
_cell.length_c   1.000
_cell.angle_alpha   90.00
_cell.angle_beta   90.00
_cell.angle_gamma   90.00
#
_symmetry.space_group_name_H-M   'P 1'
#
loop_
_entity.id
_entity.type
_entity.pdbx_description
1 polymer ?
#
loop_
_entity_poly.entity_id
_entity_poly.type
_entity_poly.pdbx_seq_one_letter_code
_entity_poly.pdbx_strand_id
1 'polypeptide(L)'
;MESPTHSLPSLFKQLGLDNDPVSIDQFIATHSPLKPEQHLADAFFWTQSQADFLRGEILDDADWAEVVDQLDVMLRKGRGV
;
A
#
# COMPACT_ATOMS: atom_id res chain seq x y z
N MET A 1 11.02 -0.77 -23.04
CA MET A 1 10.38 -0.05 -22.41
C MET A 1 10.66 -0.02 -21.05
N GLU A 2 10.43 0.83 -20.37
CA GLU A 2 10.75 0.82 -19.16
C GLU A 2 9.71 0.62 -18.29
N SER A 3 9.92 0.04 -17.21
CA SER A 3 8.90 -0.20 -16.31
C SER A 3 8.49 1.04 -15.65
N PRO A 4 7.28 1.11 -15.19
CA PRO A 4 6.82 2.25 -14.46
C PRO A 4 7.66 2.43 -13.22
N THR A 5 7.92 3.65 -12.88
CA THR A 5 8.64 3.92 -11.67
C THR A 5 7.79 3.71 -10.45
N HIS A 6 6.49 3.81 -10.59
CA HIS A 6 5.58 3.67 -9.45
C HIS A 6 4.81 2.37 -9.59
N SER A 7 5.16 1.40 -8.76
CA SER A 7 4.49 0.10 -8.76
C SER A 7 4.33 -0.33 -7.32
N LEU A 8 3.59 -1.41 -7.09
CA LEU A 8 3.38 -1.92 -5.74
C LEU A 8 4.71 -2.25 -5.06
N PRO A 9 5.65 -2.96 -5.70
CA PRO A 9 6.96 -3.17 -5.07
C PRO A 9 7.68 -1.87 -4.77
N SER A 10 7.57 -0.87 -5.65
CA SER A 10 8.19 0.42 -5.40
C SER A 10 7.58 1.10 -4.19
N LEU A 11 6.27 0.99 -4.03
CA LEU A 11 5.60 1.56 -2.87
C LEU A 11 6.08 0.90 -1.59
N PHE A 12 6.17 -0.43 -1.58
CA PHE A 12 6.64 -1.13 -0.41
C PHE A 12 8.07 -0.71 -0.05
N LYS A 13 8.90 -0.53 -1.07
CA LYS A 13 10.27 -0.08 -0.83
C LYS A 13 10.28 1.31 -0.20
N GLN A 14 9.43 2.20 -0.67
CA GLN A 14 9.33 3.55 -0.11
C GLN A 14 8.86 3.52 1.33
N LEU A 15 8.03 2.55 1.67
CA LEU A 15 7.53 2.40 3.03
C LEU A 15 8.52 1.69 3.94
N GLY A 16 9.66 1.27 3.40
CA GLY A 16 10.64 0.55 4.20
C GLY A 16 10.28 -0.89 4.46
N LEU A 17 9.43 -1.46 3.62
CA LEU A 17 8.99 -2.84 3.76
C LEU A 17 9.65 -3.72 2.72
N ASP A 18 9.70 -5.02 3.00
CA ASP A 18 10.20 -5.97 2.03
C ASP A 18 9.29 -5.94 0.81
N ASN A 19 9.89 -5.89 -0.37
CA ASN A 19 9.10 -5.69 -1.58
C ASN A 19 9.15 -6.86 -2.56
N ASP A 20 9.53 -8.04 -2.12
CA ASP A 20 9.43 -9.22 -2.97
C ASP A 20 7.99 -9.72 -3.00
N PRO A 21 7.61 -10.48 -4.01
CA PRO A 21 6.20 -10.90 -4.15
C PRO A 21 5.66 -11.65 -2.94
N VAL A 22 6.47 -12.52 -2.35
CA VAL A 22 6.00 -13.29 -1.19
C VAL A 22 5.75 -12.40 0.00
N SER A 23 6.66 -11.45 0.25
CA SER A 23 6.50 -10.55 1.39
C SER A 23 5.29 -9.62 1.20
N ILE A 24 5.07 -9.17 -0.02
CA ILE A 24 3.91 -8.34 -0.31
C ILE A 24 2.62 -9.13 -0.05
N ASP A 25 2.57 -10.37 -0.54
CA ASP A 25 1.40 -11.21 -0.32
C ASP A 25 1.17 -11.46 1.17
N GLN A 26 2.22 -11.71 1.90
CA GLN A 26 2.10 -11.94 3.33
C GLN A 26 1.61 -10.70 4.07
N PHE A 27 2.10 -9.54 3.66
CA PHE A 27 1.67 -8.30 4.28
C PHE A 27 0.17 -8.11 4.07
N ILE A 28 -0.29 -8.31 2.85
CA ILE A 28 -1.70 -8.15 2.53
C ILE A 28 -2.54 -9.16 3.30
N ALA A 29 -2.11 -10.41 3.34
CA ALA A 29 -2.85 -11.43 4.07
C ALA A 29 -2.93 -11.14 5.55
N THR A 30 -1.82 -10.64 6.12
CA THR A 30 -1.74 -10.37 7.55
C THR A 30 -2.64 -9.22 7.95
N HIS A 31 -2.76 -8.20 7.09
CA HIS A 31 -3.44 -6.98 7.47
C HIS A 31 -4.83 -6.84 6.84
N SER A 32 -5.26 -7.79 6.04
CA SER A 32 -6.62 -7.74 5.49
C SER A 32 -7.59 -8.51 6.37
N PRO A 33 -8.85 -8.22 6.31
CA PRO A 33 -9.44 -7.15 5.51
C PRO A 33 -9.42 -5.81 6.24
N LEU A 34 -9.30 -4.77 5.47
CA LEU A 34 -9.39 -3.43 6.00
C LEU A 34 -10.87 -3.09 6.19
N LYS A 35 -11.20 -2.43 7.27
CA LYS A 35 -12.60 -2.09 7.54
C LYS A 35 -13.13 -1.12 6.49
N PRO A 36 -14.40 -1.27 6.10
CA PRO A 36 -14.94 -0.43 5.03
C PRO A 36 -14.86 1.06 5.30
N GLU A 37 -15.02 1.45 6.56
CA GLU A 37 -15.00 2.86 6.90
C GLU A 37 -13.61 3.39 7.20
N GLN A 38 -12.58 2.54 7.19
CA GLN A 38 -11.25 2.98 7.56
C GLN A 38 -10.46 3.37 6.33
N HIS A 39 -9.82 4.53 6.38
CA HIS A 39 -8.92 4.95 5.31
C HIS A 39 -7.59 4.23 5.46
N LEU A 40 -6.97 3.94 4.32
CA LEU A 40 -5.72 3.20 4.32
C LEU A 40 -4.66 3.85 5.21
N ALA A 41 -4.46 5.14 5.06
CA ALA A 41 -3.41 5.84 5.80
C ALA A 41 -3.69 5.92 7.30
N ASP A 42 -4.93 5.67 7.70
CA ASP A 42 -5.30 5.71 9.11
C ASP A 42 -5.23 4.36 9.78
N ALA A 43 -4.84 3.31 9.05
CA ALA A 43 -4.75 1.99 9.63
C ALA A 43 -3.67 1.96 10.70
N PHE A 44 -3.92 1.20 11.76
CA PHE A 44 -3.07 1.22 12.93
C PHE A 44 -1.70 0.57 12.72
N PHE A 45 -1.57 -0.22 11.68
CA PHE A 45 -0.33 -0.96 11.48
C PHE A 45 0.77 -0.15 10.79
N TRP A 46 0.48 1.10 10.41
CA TRP A 46 1.50 1.96 9.83
C TRP A 46 2.24 2.70 10.93
N THR A 47 3.53 2.96 10.72
CA THR A 47 4.25 3.88 11.58
C THR A 47 3.83 5.29 11.23
N GLN A 48 4.20 6.26 12.06
CA GLN A 48 3.90 7.65 11.79
C GLN A 48 4.47 8.08 10.44
N SER A 49 5.72 7.70 10.16
CA SER A 49 6.37 8.05 8.91
C SER A 49 5.66 7.44 7.71
N GLN A 50 5.24 6.20 7.84
CA GLN A 50 4.53 5.53 6.75
C GLN A 50 3.18 6.18 6.50
N ALA A 51 2.46 6.48 7.56
CA ALA A 51 1.16 7.13 7.42
C ALA A 51 1.30 8.51 6.78
N ASP A 52 2.33 9.26 7.19
CA ASP A 52 2.56 10.58 6.63
C ASP A 52 2.87 10.50 5.13
N PHE A 53 3.67 9.52 4.73
CA PHE A 53 3.96 9.32 3.33
C PHE A 53 2.69 9.03 2.55
N LEU A 54 1.86 8.14 3.07
CA LEU A 54 0.63 7.76 2.39
C LEU A 54 -0.36 8.92 2.29
N ARG A 55 -0.36 9.81 3.29
CA ARG A 55 -1.25 10.97 3.24
C ARG A 55 -0.72 12.08 2.36
N GLY A 56 0.60 12.30 2.40
CA GLY A 56 1.20 13.43 1.73
C GLY A 56 1.56 13.16 0.28
N GLU A 57 2.38 12.14 0.07
CA GLU A 57 2.91 11.87 -1.26
C GLU A 57 1.83 11.49 -2.24
N ILE A 58 0.85 10.76 -1.78
CA ILE A 58 -0.23 10.34 -2.63
C ILE A 58 -1.03 11.50 -3.16
N LEU A 59 -1.25 12.49 -2.34
CA LEU A 59 -2.09 13.62 -2.74
C LEU A 59 -1.42 14.45 -3.81
N ASP A 60 -0.09 14.42 -3.86
CA ASP A 60 0.66 15.24 -4.79
C ASP A 60 1.07 14.51 -6.06
N ASP A 61 0.96 13.20 -6.09
CA ASP A 61 1.48 12.43 -7.22
C ASP A 61 0.43 11.44 -7.70
N ALA A 62 -0.10 11.66 -8.87
CA ALA A 62 -1.16 10.81 -9.43
C ALA A 62 -0.68 9.38 -9.64
N ASP A 63 0.60 9.18 -9.98
CA ASP A 63 1.12 7.84 -10.19
C ASP A 63 1.12 7.06 -8.88
N TRP A 64 1.52 7.71 -7.79
CA TRP A 64 1.47 7.05 -6.49
C TRP A 64 0.03 6.80 -6.07
N ALA A 65 -0.88 7.70 -6.40
CA ALA A 65 -2.28 7.54 -6.02
C ALA A 65 -2.87 6.26 -6.60
N GLU A 66 -2.51 5.93 -7.84
CA GLU A 66 -2.99 4.70 -8.46
C GLU A 66 -2.48 3.46 -7.73
N VAL A 67 -1.20 3.46 -7.38
CA VAL A 67 -0.60 2.31 -6.70
C VAL A 67 -1.19 2.13 -5.32
N VAL A 68 -1.39 3.22 -4.61
CA VAL A 68 -1.96 3.15 -3.27
C VAL A 68 -3.41 2.72 -3.32
N ASP A 69 -4.15 3.15 -4.35
CA ASP A 69 -5.52 2.68 -4.52
C ASP A 69 -5.54 1.17 -4.76
N GLN A 70 -4.60 0.67 -5.53
CA GLN A 70 -4.47 -0.76 -5.74
C GLN A 70 -4.24 -1.50 -4.42
N LEU A 71 -3.34 -1.00 -3.60
CA LEU A 71 -3.06 -1.59 -2.30
C LEU A 71 -4.31 -1.55 -1.41
N ASP A 72 -5.01 -0.43 -1.42
CA ASP A 72 -6.23 -0.26 -0.65
C ASP A 72 -7.26 -1.33 -1.01
N VAL A 73 -7.48 -1.52 -2.31
CA VAL A 73 -8.43 -2.52 -2.79
C VAL A 73 -8.01 -3.92 -2.34
N MET A 74 -6.72 -4.24 -2.47
CA MET A 74 -6.23 -5.55 -2.09
C MET A 74 -6.40 -5.82 -0.59
N LEU A 75 -6.18 -4.80 0.23
CA LEU A 75 -6.34 -4.95 1.66
C LEU A 75 -7.81 -5.08 2.06
N ARG A 76 -8.71 -4.44 1.33
CA ARG A 76 -10.13 -4.53 1.65
C ARG A 76 -10.72 -5.86 1.24
N LYS A 77 -10.26 -6.39 0.09
CA LYS A 77 -10.78 -7.67 -0.38
C LYS A 77 -10.18 -8.84 0.36
N GLY A 78 -8.94 -8.71 0.75
CA GLY A 78 -8.22 -9.82 1.33
C GLY A 78 -7.66 -10.73 0.25
N ARG A 79 -6.74 -11.59 0.66
CA ARG A 79 -6.12 -12.51 -0.25
C ARG A 79 -6.94 -13.76 -0.36
N GLY A 80 -7.02 -14.29 -1.56
CA GLY A 80 -7.60 -15.59 -1.76
C GLY A 80 -9.10 -15.67 -1.64
N VAL A 81 -9.73 -14.55 -1.73
CA VAL A 81 -11.18 -14.53 -1.62
C VAL A 81 -11.79 -14.53 -2.97
#